data_7e6ab4c5ab25af76554791e8b7f08d2a
#
_entry.id   7e6ab4c5ab25af76554791e8b7f08d2a
#
_cell.length_a   1.000
_cell.length_b   1.000
_cell.length_c   1.000
_cell.angle_alpha   90.00
_cell.angle_beta   90.00
_cell.angle_gamma   90.00
#
_symmetry.space_group_name_H-M   'P 1'
#
loop_
_entity.id
_entity.type
_entity.pdbx_description
1 polymer ?
#
loop_
_entity_poly.entity_id
_entity_poly.type
_entity_poly.pdbx_seq_one_letter_code
_entity_poly.pdbx_strand_id
1 'polypeptide(L)'
;HVGHVFPKQAPYSRSKALANSVRAAEVWMDEFKELYYHRNPQARLEPFGDVTERKKLRAKLQCKDFKWFLDTVYPELHVPEDRPGFFGMLQNRGLRGYCLDYNPPNENHVEGHQVLLYLCHGMGQNQFFEYTTRKEIRYNTRQPEACITVEDGKDTLVMDLCRETVPENQEFILQEDGTLVHKHSRKCVEATEKVLDNGFAPYLRDCTNSDNQRWFFKERMS
;
A
#
# COMPACT_ATOMS: atom_id res chain seq x y z
N HIS A 1 -23.86 -6.79 12.08
CA HIS A 1 -23.43 -5.66 11.25
C HIS A 1 -23.97 -4.35 11.82
N VAL A 2 -23.16 -3.31 11.81
CA VAL A 2 -23.58 -1.96 12.22
C VAL A 2 -23.67 -1.11 10.97
N GLY A 3 -24.83 -0.54 10.70
CA GLY A 3 -25.04 0.38 9.60
C GLY A 3 -24.70 1.81 10.01
N HIS A 4 -24.13 2.58 9.10
CA HIS A 4 -23.84 4.00 9.29
C HIS A 4 -24.54 4.83 8.22
N VAL A 5 -25.36 5.80 8.63
CA VAL A 5 -26.02 6.71 7.71
C VAL A 5 -25.20 7.99 7.62
N PHE A 6 -24.66 8.24 6.42
CA PHE A 6 -23.90 9.46 6.17
C PHE A 6 -24.84 10.61 5.77
N PRO A 7 -24.81 11.77 6.45
CA PRO A 7 -25.56 12.93 6.02
C PRO A 7 -24.98 13.51 4.72
N LYS A 8 -25.81 14.10 3.90
CA LYS A 8 -25.36 14.78 2.65
C LYS A 8 -24.36 15.90 2.96
N GLN A 9 -24.50 16.53 4.10
CA GLN A 9 -23.57 17.53 4.59
C GLN A 9 -23.25 17.21 6.05
N ALA A 10 -21.95 17.07 6.35
CA ALA A 10 -21.52 16.75 7.70
C ALA A 10 -21.85 17.91 8.67
N PRO A 11 -22.56 17.65 9.78
CA PRO A 11 -22.90 18.68 10.76
C PRO A 11 -21.72 19.07 11.66
N TYR A 12 -20.52 18.55 11.36
CA TYR A 12 -19.30 18.74 12.15
C TYR A 12 -18.10 18.95 11.25
N SER A 13 -17.05 19.58 11.78
CA SER A 13 -15.78 19.75 11.09
C SER A 13 -14.99 18.44 11.03
N ARG A 14 -14.42 18.11 9.86
CA ARG A 14 -13.52 16.97 9.68
C ARG A 14 -12.06 17.32 9.95
N SER A 15 -11.76 18.53 10.39
CA SER A 15 -10.38 18.99 10.62
C SER A 15 -9.62 18.18 11.66
N LYS A 16 -10.31 17.46 12.53
CA LYS A 16 -9.72 16.62 13.58
C LYS A 16 -9.67 15.12 13.24
N ALA A 17 -10.05 14.75 12.02
CA ALA A 17 -10.14 13.33 11.65
C ALA A 17 -8.78 12.63 11.75
N LEU A 18 -7.70 13.26 11.27
CA LEU A 18 -6.35 12.68 11.37
C LEU A 18 -5.89 12.53 12.81
N ALA A 19 -6.05 13.57 13.63
CA ALA A 19 -5.71 13.52 15.05
C ALA A 19 -6.49 12.41 15.79
N ASN A 20 -7.77 12.25 15.48
CA ASN A 20 -8.60 11.20 16.08
C ASN A 20 -8.10 9.80 15.68
N SER A 21 -7.72 9.59 14.46
CA SER A 21 -7.14 8.32 13.99
C SER A 21 -5.81 8.02 14.69
N VAL A 22 -4.94 9.03 14.82
CA VAL A 22 -3.68 8.89 15.55
C VAL A 22 -3.92 8.53 17.00
N ARG A 23 -4.90 9.16 17.67
CA ARG A 23 -5.25 8.84 19.06
C ARG A 23 -5.67 7.37 19.20
N ALA A 24 -6.48 6.87 18.27
CA ALA A 24 -6.89 5.47 18.29
C ALA A 24 -5.68 4.53 18.11
N ALA A 25 -4.79 4.83 17.18
CA ALA A 25 -3.58 4.05 16.95
C ALA A 25 -2.67 4.03 18.20
N GLU A 26 -2.45 5.18 18.83
CA GLU A 26 -1.59 5.31 20.01
C GLU A 26 -2.12 4.58 21.24
N VAL A 27 -3.43 4.52 21.43
CA VAL A 27 -4.04 3.86 22.57
C VAL A 27 -4.22 2.36 22.36
N TRP A 28 -4.60 1.92 21.16
CA TRP A 28 -5.14 0.58 20.94
C TRP A 28 -4.30 -0.35 20.08
N MET A 29 -3.46 0.17 19.20
CA MET A 29 -2.76 -0.67 18.21
C MET A 29 -1.42 -1.23 18.69
N ASP A 30 -0.93 -0.83 19.86
CA ASP A 30 0.37 -1.25 20.37
C ASP A 30 1.49 -1.03 19.32
N GLU A 31 2.37 -1.97 19.12
CA GLU A 31 3.42 -1.90 18.09
C GLU A 31 2.87 -1.86 16.65
N PHE A 32 1.67 -2.37 16.42
CA PHE A 32 1.03 -2.38 15.10
C PHE A 32 0.66 -0.97 14.60
N LYS A 33 0.71 0.04 15.46
CA LYS A 33 0.54 1.44 15.04
C LYS A 33 1.54 1.86 13.96
N GLU A 34 2.71 1.23 13.90
CA GLU A 34 3.71 1.51 12.88
C GLU A 34 3.20 1.21 11.47
N LEU A 35 2.36 0.18 11.30
CA LEU A 35 1.71 -0.13 10.02
C LEU A 35 0.85 1.05 9.53
N TYR A 36 0.13 1.67 10.45
CA TYR A 36 -0.67 2.86 10.17
C TYR A 36 0.23 4.05 9.78
N TYR A 37 1.28 4.30 10.53
CA TYR A 37 2.20 5.41 10.25
C TYR A 37 2.97 5.24 8.95
N HIS A 38 3.35 4.03 8.58
CA HIS A 38 4.01 3.78 7.29
C HIS A 38 3.13 4.22 6.12
N ARG A 39 1.84 3.98 6.21
CA ARG A 39 0.86 4.30 5.15
C ARG A 39 0.38 5.74 5.19
N ASN A 40 0.55 6.40 6.31
CA ASN A 40 0.12 7.77 6.56
C ASN A 40 1.26 8.57 7.20
N PRO A 41 2.33 8.88 6.44
CA PRO A 41 3.53 9.52 7.01
C PRO A 41 3.25 10.84 7.71
N GLN A 42 2.27 11.63 7.21
CA GLN A 42 1.87 12.89 7.83
C GLN A 42 1.27 12.69 9.24
N ALA A 43 0.74 11.51 9.55
CA ALA A 43 0.19 11.22 10.87
C ALA A 43 1.25 11.23 11.97
N ARG A 44 2.52 10.97 11.65
CA ARG A 44 3.61 11.07 12.63
C ARG A 44 3.84 12.48 13.15
N LEU A 45 3.49 13.47 12.35
CA LEU A 45 3.68 14.89 12.65
C LEU A 45 2.41 15.52 13.22
N GLU A 46 1.30 14.80 13.23
CA GLU A 46 0.01 15.33 13.66
C GLU A 46 -0.06 15.44 15.19
N PRO A 47 -0.30 16.65 15.73
CA PRO A 47 -0.56 16.82 17.16
C PRO A 47 -1.87 16.12 17.55
N PHE A 48 -1.78 15.16 18.45
CA PHE A 48 -2.96 14.36 18.87
C PHE A 48 -3.34 14.56 20.34
N GLY A 49 -2.61 15.41 21.05
CA GLY A 49 -2.89 15.73 22.45
C GLY A 49 -2.53 14.61 23.43
N ASP A 50 -3.01 14.74 24.66
CA ASP A 50 -2.75 13.78 25.73
C ASP A 50 -3.71 12.59 25.65
N VAL A 51 -3.17 11.38 25.61
CA VAL A 51 -3.94 10.12 25.61
C VAL A 51 -3.79 9.33 26.91
N THR A 52 -3.18 9.90 27.93
CA THR A 52 -2.88 9.23 29.20
C THR A 52 -4.13 8.65 29.85
N GLU A 53 -5.21 9.42 29.92
CA GLU A 53 -6.46 8.95 30.53
C GLU A 53 -7.09 7.78 29.75
N ARG A 54 -6.95 7.77 28.44
CA ARG A 54 -7.43 6.64 27.62
C ARG A 54 -6.59 5.39 27.83
N LYS A 55 -5.27 5.52 27.97
CA LYS A 55 -4.39 4.40 28.33
C LYS A 55 -4.68 3.86 29.73
N LYS A 56 -4.93 4.74 30.70
CA LYS A 56 -5.38 4.35 32.05
C LYS A 56 -6.70 3.59 32.03
N LEU A 57 -7.67 4.06 31.23
CA LEU A 57 -8.96 3.38 31.08
C LEU A 57 -8.76 1.97 30.50
N ARG A 58 -7.95 1.83 29.45
CA ARG A 58 -7.61 0.53 28.88
C ARG A 58 -7.02 -0.41 29.92
N ALA A 59 -6.06 0.07 30.71
CA ALA A 59 -5.44 -0.71 31.78
C ALA A 59 -6.44 -1.10 32.87
N LYS A 60 -7.28 -0.15 33.32
CA LYS A 60 -8.32 -0.39 34.33
C LYS A 60 -9.31 -1.46 33.89
N LEU A 61 -9.66 -1.47 32.61
CA LEU A 61 -10.62 -2.45 32.07
C LEU A 61 -9.93 -3.80 31.75
N GLN A 62 -8.61 -3.90 31.94
CA GLN A 62 -7.84 -5.10 31.65
C GLN A 62 -8.05 -5.60 30.21
N CYS A 63 -8.10 -4.67 29.26
CA CYS A 63 -8.28 -4.99 27.85
C CYS A 63 -7.15 -5.87 27.32
N LYS A 64 -7.50 -6.76 26.43
CA LYS A 64 -6.52 -7.55 25.68
C LYS A 64 -5.70 -6.63 24.76
N ASP A 65 -4.53 -7.09 24.34
CA ASP A 65 -3.68 -6.37 23.41
C ASP A 65 -4.20 -6.45 21.97
N PHE A 66 -3.61 -5.66 21.08
CA PHE A 66 -4.02 -5.63 19.68
C PHE A 66 -3.70 -6.93 18.94
N LYS A 67 -2.63 -7.62 19.33
CA LYS A 67 -2.31 -8.94 18.78
C LYS A 67 -3.43 -9.94 19.06
N TRP A 68 -3.96 -9.95 20.26
CA TRP A 68 -5.12 -10.79 20.59
C TRP A 68 -6.34 -10.46 19.71
N PHE A 69 -6.59 -9.19 19.45
CA PHE A 69 -7.66 -8.77 18.53
C PHE A 69 -7.47 -9.35 17.14
N LEU A 70 -6.25 -9.23 16.59
CA LEU A 70 -5.92 -9.76 15.27
C LEU A 70 -6.06 -11.29 15.20
N ASP A 71 -5.60 -11.99 16.23
CA ASP A 71 -5.57 -13.45 16.24
C ASP A 71 -6.96 -14.08 16.55
N THR A 72 -7.82 -13.35 17.27
CA THR A 72 -9.06 -13.91 17.84
C THR A 72 -10.32 -13.31 17.26
N VAL A 73 -10.35 -11.98 17.09
CA VAL A 73 -11.56 -11.27 16.65
C VAL A 73 -11.62 -11.13 15.13
N TYR A 74 -10.47 -10.91 14.50
CA TYR A 74 -10.40 -10.74 13.05
C TYR A 74 -9.21 -11.52 12.46
N PRO A 75 -9.19 -12.84 12.60
CA PRO A 75 -8.06 -13.65 12.12
C PRO A 75 -7.91 -13.68 10.59
N GLU A 76 -8.98 -13.32 9.86
CA GLU A 76 -8.95 -13.24 8.41
C GLU A 76 -8.25 -11.98 7.87
N LEU A 77 -8.03 -10.99 8.73
CA LEU A 77 -7.36 -9.77 8.32
C LEU A 77 -5.91 -10.06 7.93
N HIS A 78 -5.56 -9.76 6.69
CA HIS A 78 -4.17 -9.79 6.27
C HIS A 78 -3.41 -8.68 6.98
N VAL A 79 -2.43 -9.06 7.80
CA VAL A 79 -1.55 -8.10 8.49
C VAL A 79 -0.35 -7.84 7.60
N PRO A 80 -0.06 -6.59 7.22
CA PRO A 80 1.12 -6.26 6.44
C PRO A 80 2.40 -6.71 7.13
N GLU A 81 3.36 -7.20 6.36
CA GLU A 81 4.65 -7.64 6.86
C GLU A 81 5.58 -6.47 7.16
N ASP A 82 5.50 -5.43 6.34
CA ASP A 82 6.31 -4.19 6.40
C ASP A 82 7.78 -4.48 6.69
N ARG A 83 8.36 -5.41 5.92
CA ARG A 83 9.77 -5.76 6.06
C ARG A 83 10.65 -4.60 5.58
N PRO A 84 11.67 -4.20 6.36
CA PRO A 84 12.57 -3.12 5.95
C PRO A 84 13.15 -3.35 4.54
N GLY A 85 13.07 -2.33 3.69
CA GLY A 85 13.52 -2.38 2.29
C GLY A 85 12.50 -2.96 1.31
N PHE A 86 11.33 -3.42 1.77
CA PHE A 86 10.31 -4.07 0.95
C PHE A 86 8.93 -3.41 1.05
N PHE A 87 8.88 -2.18 1.50
CA PHE A 87 7.65 -1.39 1.53
C PHE A 87 7.95 0.09 1.28
N GLY A 88 6.93 0.84 0.90
CA GLY A 88 7.03 2.27 0.64
C GLY A 88 6.76 2.62 -0.82
N MET A 89 7.42 3.66 -1.30
CA MET A 89 7.36 4.03 -2.71
C MET A 89 8.23 3.08 -3.54
N LEU A 90 7.66 2.50 -4.59
CA LEU A 90 8.42 1.68 -5.53
C LEU A 90 8.88 2.55 -6.69
N GLN A 91 10.12 2.98 -6.61
CA GLN A 91 10.73 3.96 -7.48
C GLN A 91 11.50 3.29 -8.61
N ASN A 92 11.42 3.86 -9.81
CA ASN A 92 12.18 3.36 -10.96
C ASN A 92 13.58 3.97 -10.99
N ARG A 93 14.58 3.17 -11.31
CA ARG A 93 15.98 3.60 -11.35
C ARG A 93 16.30 4.41 -12.60
N GLY A 94 15.77 4.01 -13.74
CA GLY A 94 16.01 4.67 -15.04
C GLY A 94 15.14 5.92 -15.21
N LEU A 95 13.86 5.82 -14.95
CA LEU A 95 12.93 6.95 -14.96
C LEU A 95 12.95 7.62 -13.61
N ARG A 96 13.97 8.42 -13.37
CA ARG A 96 14.24 9.03 -12.05
C ARG A 96 13.10 9.92 -11.59
N GLY A 97 12.76 9.81 -10.31
CA GLY A 97 11.71 10.62 -9.69
C GLY A 97 10.30 10.10 -9.96
N TYR A 98 10.16 8.99 -10.66
CA TYR A 98 8.86 8.34 -10.92
C TYR A 98 8.69 7.09 -10.08
N CYS A 99 7.49 6.95 -9.52
CA CYS A 99 7.07 5.83 -8.68
C CYS A 99 5.86 5.14 -9.28
N LEU A 100 5.70 3.86 -8.96
CA LEU A 100 4.42 3.20 -9.19
C LEU A 100 3.32 3.93 -8.43
N ASP A 101 2.21 4.13 -9.11
CA ASP A 101 1.07 4.87 -8.61
C ASP A 101 -0.23 4.13 -8.95
N TYR A 102 -1.14 4.08 -8.00
CA TYR A 102 -2.43 3.50 -8.22
C TYR A 102 -3.53 4.44 -7.72
N ASN A 103 -4.23 5.05 -8.66
CA ASN A 103 -5.27 6.01 -8.38
C ASN A 103 -6.58 5.60 -9.08
N PRO A 104 -7.33 4.64 -8.52
CA PRO A 104 -8.58 4.21 -9.14
C PRO A 104 -9.61 5.34 -9.14
N PRO A 105 -10.42 5.47 -10.19
CA PRO A 105 -11.46 6.50 -10.28
C PRO A 105 -12.56 6.31 -9.23
N ASN A 106 -12.76 5.09 -8.74
CA ASN A 106 -13.69 4.78 -7.67
C ASN A 106 -12.96 3.98 -6.59
N GLU A 107 -12.90 4.54 -5.38
CA GLU A 107 -12.21 3.92 -4.23
C GLU A 107 -12.77 2.55 -3.82
N ASN A 108 -14.01 2.26 -4.19
CA ASN A 108 -14.66 0.97 -3.89
C ASN A 108 -14.45 -0.08 -4.99
N HIS A 109 -13.87 0.31 -6.12
CA HIS A 109 -13.56 -0.57 -7.24
C HIS A 109 -12.09 -0.51 -7.55
N VAL A 110 -11.32 -1.46 -7.02
CA VAL A 110 -9.86 -1.51 -7.22
C VAL A 110 -9.46 -2.39 -8.40
N GLU A 111 -10.40 -3.15 -8.95
CA GLU A 111 -10.15 -4.16 -9.96
C GLU A 111 -10.05 -3.58 -11.37
N GLY A 112 -9.11 -4.10 -12.15
CA GLY A 112 -9.01 -3.84 -13.60
C GLY A 112 -8.42 -2.48 -13.98
N HIS A 113 -8.11 -1.61 -13.03
CA HIS A 113 -7.49 -0.33 -13.32
C HIS A 113 -5.99 -0.48 -13.52
N GLN A 114 -5.47 0.23 -14.52
CA GLN A 114 -4.05 0.17 -14.84
C GLN A 114 -3.20 0.84 -13.76
N VAL A 115 -2.03 0.26 -13.54
CA VAL A 115 -0.99 0.85 -12.70
C VAL A 115 -0.27 1.92 -13.52
N LEU A 116 0.01 3.05 -12.91
CA LEU A 116 0.67 4.19 -13.52
C LEU A 116 2.06 4.41 -12.93
N LEU A 117 2.80 5.29 -13.60
CA LEU A 117 4.01 5.92 -13.10
C LEU A 117 3.73 7.42 -12.96
N TYR A 118 3.95 7.95 -11.78
CA TYR A 118 3.77 9.36 -11.49
C TYR A 118 4.93 9.89 -10.65
N LEU A 119 5.08 11.22 -10.61
CA LEU A 119 6.12 11.84 -9.80
C LEU A 119 5.98 11.41 -8.34
N CYS A 120 7.08 10.97 -7.75
CA CYS A 120 7.10 10.54 -6.35
C CYS A 120 6.78 11.70 -5.43
N HIS A 121 5.81 11.54 -4.53
CA HIS A 121 5.38 12.60 -3.61
C HIS A 121 5.63 12.29 -2.12
N GLY A 122 5.93 11.04 -1.77
CA GLY A 122 6.29 10.65 -0.40
C GLY A 122 5.16 10.73 0.63
N MET A 123 3.91 10.89 0.20
CA MET A 123 2.75 11.02 1.09
C MET A 123 2.06 9.69 1.39
N GLY A 124 2.65 8.57 0.99
CA GLY A 124 2.02 7.26 1.11
C GLY A 124 0.85 7.08 0.16
N GLN A 125 -0.25 6.52 0.63
CA GLN A 125 -1.51 6.37 -0.11
C GLN A 125 -1.34 5.64 -1.45
N ASN A 126 -1.66 6.29 -2.59
CA ASN A 126 -1.60 5.68 -3.93
C ASN A 126 -0.21 5.25 -4.38
N GLN A 127 0.84 5.72 -3.72
CA GLN A 127 2.22 5.32 -4.03
C GLN A 127 2.84 4.42 -2.98
N PHE A 128 2.05 3.93 -2.03
CA PHE A 128 2.53 3.01 -1.02
C PHE A 128 2.24 1.56 -1.44
N PHE A 129 3.30 0.76 -1.55
CA PHE A 129 3.24 -0.65 -1.91
C PHE A 129 4.08 -1.48 -0.95
N GLU A 130 3.77 -2.76 -0.86
CA GLU A 130 4.54 -3.74 -0.10
C GLU A 130 4.88 -4.92 -1.02
N TYR A 131 6.14 -5.33 -1.01
CA TYR A 131 6.56 -6.59 -1.62
C TYR A 131 6.58 -7.67 -0.54
N THR A 132 5.69 -8.66 -0.67
CA THR A 132 5.49 -9.68 0.35
C THR A 132 6.44 -10.87 0.17
N THR A 133 6.59 -11.69 1.23
CA THR A 133 7.30 -12.97 1.15
C THR A 133 6.63 -13.95 0.19
N ARG A 134 5.36 -13.72 -0.16
CA ARG A 134 4.61 -14.49 -1.16
C ARG A 134 4.89 -14.02 -2.59
N LYS A 135 5.79 -13.04 -2.78
CA LYS A 135 6.15 -12.46 -4.07
C LYS A 135 5.03 -11.67 -4.75
N GLU A 136 4.15 -11.10 -3.94
CA GLU A 136 3.13 -10.16 -4.38
C GLU A 136 3.65 -8.73 -4.26
N ILE A 137 3.25 -7.85 -5.18
CA ILE A 137 3.35 -6.40 -5.01
C ILE A 137 1.96 -5.92 -4.61
N ARG A 138 1.81 -5.59 -3.34
CA ARG A 138 0.53 -5.43 -2.70
C ARG A 138 0.22 -3.97 -2.41
N TYR A 139 -0.97 -3.53 -2.80
CA TYR A 139 -1.54 -2.24 -2.44
C TYR A 139 -2.52 -2.47 -1.29
N ASN A 140 -2.13 -2.12 -0.08
CA ASN A 140 -2.90 -2.37 1.13
C ASN A 140 -3.16 -1.10 1.95
N THR A 141 -3.13 0.06 1.31
CA THR A 141 -3.50 1.33 1.95
C THR A 141 -5.02 1.43 2.15
N ARG A 142 -5.78 0.74 1.33
CA ARG A 142 -7.25 0.72 1.34
C ARG A 142 -7.78 -0.71 1.25
N GLN A 143 -9.05 -0.88 1.62
CA GLN A 143 -9.77 -2.15 1.46
C GLN A 143 -10.79 -2.05 0.32
N PRO A 144 -10.97 -3.10 -0.48
CA PRO A 144 -10.24 -4.38 -0.43
C PRO A 144 -8.80 -4.24 -0.92
N GLU A 145 -7.91 -5.09 -0.42
CA GLU A 145 -6.50 -5.09 -0.83
C GLU A 145 -6.35 -5.58 -2.27
N ALA A 146 -5.45 -4.93 -3.01
CA ALA A 146 -5.19 -5.25 -4.41
C ALA A 146 -3.71 -5.57 -4.63
N CYS A 147 -3.46 -6.42 -5.62
CA CYS A 147 -2.13 -6.86 -6.03
C CYS A 147 -1.88 -6.52 -7.49
N ILE A 148 -0.65 -6.15 -7.84
CA ILE A 148 -0.28 -5.91 -9.22
C ILE A 148 -0.41 -7.22 -10.00
N THR A 149 -1.11 -7.14 -11.13
CA THR A 149 -1.51 -8.28 -11.91
C THR A 149 -1.13 -8.06 -13.39
N VAL A 150 -0.54 -9.06 -14.00
CA VAL A 150 -0.35 -9.06 -15.46
C VAL A 150 -1.70 -9.33 -16.10
N GLU A 151 -2.14 -8.42 -16.97
CA GLU A 151 -3.39 -8.57 -17.69
C GLU A 151 -3.27 -9.69 -18.73
N ASP A 152 -4.23 -10.62 -18.71
CA ASP A 152 -4.19 -11.81 -19.53
C ASP A 152 -4.09 -11.50 -21.03
N GLY A 153 -3.13 -12.13 -21.69
CA GLY A 153 -2.85 -11.92 -23.13
C GLY A 153 -2.28 -10.54 -23.48
N LYS A 154 -1.88 -9.73 -22.50
CA LYS A 154 -1.34 -8.39 -22.70
C LYS A 154 -0.02 -8.20 -21.95
N ASP A 155 0.67 -7.10 -22.25
CA ASP A 155 1.89 -6.69 -21.56
C ASP A 155 1.63 -5.58 -20.52
N THR A 156 0.36 -5.27 -20.25
CA THR A 156 -0.07 -4.25 -19.32
C THR A 156 -0.21 -4.78 -17.90
N LEU A 157 0.01 -3.90 -16.93
CA LEU A 157 -0.15 -4.20 -15.51
C LEU A 157 -1.41 -3.50 -14.99
N VAL A 158 -2.24 -4.28 -14.33
CA VAL A 158 -3.48 -3.80 -13.71
C VAL A 158 -3.49 -4.21 -12.24
N MET A 159 -4.41 -3.62 -11.48
CA MET A 159 -4.69 -4.09 -10.13
C MET A 159 -5.86 -5.07 -10.15
N ASP A 160 -5.72 -6.16 -9.40
CA ASP A 160 -6.80 -7.09 -9.13
C ASP A 160 -6.76 -7.49 -7.66
N LEU A 161 -7.82 -8.07 -7.16
CA LEU A 161 -7.88 -8.50 -5.77
C LEU A 161 -6.76 -9.49 -5.45
N CYS A 162 -6.12 -9.28 -4.31
CA CYS A 162 -5.18 -10.27 -3.78
C CYS A 162 -5.91 -11.55 -3.41
N ARG A 163 -5.31 -12.69 -3.68
CA ARG A 163 -5.92 -14.01 -3.47
C ARG A 163 -5.24 -14.74 -2.32
N GLU A 164 -5.96 -15.65 -1.69
CA GLU A 164 -5.41 -16.52 -0.64
C GLU A 164 -4.21 -17.34 -1.17
N THR A 165 -4.37 -17.94 -2.34
CA THR A 165 -3.27 -18.54 -3.11
C THR A 165 -2.86 -17.56 -4.21
N VAL A 166 -1.58 -17.20 -4.26
CA VAL A 166 -1.07 -16.24 -5.25
C VAL A 166 -1.19 -16.84 -6.65
N PRO A 167 -1.98 -16.25 -7.55
CA PRO A 167 -2.04 -16.72 -8.93
C PRO A 167 -0.75 -16.35 -9.69
N GLU A 168 -0.46 -17.08 -10.76
CA GLU A 168 0.76 -16.88 -11.56
C GLU A 168 0.90 -15.46 -12.09
N ASN A 169 -0.21 -14.81 -12.45
CA ASN A 169 -0.22 -13.45 -12.98
C ASN A 169 0.01 -12.36 -11.90
N GLN A 170 0.12 -12.74 -10.62
CA GLN A 170 0.43 -11.83 -9.50
C GLN A 170 1.77 -12.15 -8.84
N GLU A 171 2.53 -13.11 -9.35
CA GLU A 171 3.79 -13.52 -8.75
C GLU A 171 4.98 -12.85 -9.44
N PHE A 172 5.71 -12.02 -8.69
CA PHE A 172 6.86 -11.25 -9.16
C PHE A 172 8.09 -11.55 -8.31
N ILE A 173 9.26 -11.48 -8.93
CA ILE A 173 10.55 -11.60 -8.26
C ILE A 173 11.25 -10.25 -8.33
N LEU A 174 11.49 -9.65 -7.16
CA LEU A 174 12.36 -8.49 -7.03
C LEU A 174 13.77 -8.98 -6.72
N GLN A 175 14.65 -8.90 -7.70
CA GLN A 175 16.03 -9.36 -7.59
C GLN A 175 16.87 -8.36 -6.77
N GLU A 176 18.01 -8.80 -6.28
CA GLU A 176 18.91 -7.95 -5.47
C GLU A 176 19.39 -6.70 -6.22
N ASP A 177 19.58 -6.80 -7.54
CA ASP A 177 19.97 -5.67 -8.38
C ASP A 177 18.80 -4.70 -8.69
N GLY A 178 17.61 -5.00 -8.20
CA GLY A 178 16.40 -4.22 -8.42
C GLY A 178 15.57 -4.64 -9.63
N THR A 179 16.04 -5.57 -10.45
CA THR A 179 15.27 -6.07 -11.59
C THR A 179 13.98 -6.71 -11.09
N LEU A 180 12.85 -6.26 -11.61
CA LEU A 180 11.53 -6.78 -11.25
C LEU A 180 11.02 -7.67 -12.37
N VAL A 181 10.89 -8.96 -12.08
CA VAL A 181 10.56 -10.00 -13.06
C VAL A 181 9.20 -10.62 -12.75
N HIS A 182 8.34 -10.70 -13.75
CA HIS A 182 7.15 -11.53 -13.66
C HIS A 182 7.59 -13.00 -13.78
N LYS A 183 7.41 -13.75 -12.70
CA LYS A 183 8.00 -15.09 -12.55
C LYS A 183 7.59 -16.05 -13.65
N HIS A 184 6.31 -16.08 -14.02
CA HIS A 184 5.78 -17.04 -14.98
C HIS A 184 6.23 -16.75 -16.41
N SER A 185 6.11 -15.50 -16.87
CA SER A 185 6.52 -15.11 -18.23
C SER A 185 8.01 -14.87 -18.38
N ARG A 186 8.73 -14.66 -17.27
CA ARG A 186 10.15 -14.27 -17.23
C ARG A 186 10.44 -12.92 -17.89
N LYS A 187 9.41 -12.12 -18.11
CA LYS A 187 9.55 -10.75 -18.60
C LYS A 187 9.77 -9.78 -17.43
N CYS A 188 10.40 -8.66 -17.75
CA CYS A 188 10.70 -7.62 -16.77
C CYS A 188 9.67 -6.49 -16.82
N VAL A 189 9.39 -5.91 -15.66
CA VAL A 189 8.57 -4.71 -15.56
C VAL A 189 9.43 -3.50 -15.93
N GLU A 190 9.06 -2.84 -17.01
CA GLU A 190 9.81 -1.71 -17.56
C GLU A 190 9.01 -0.42 -17.43
N ALA A 191 9.65 0.62 -16.90
CA ALA A 191 9.11 1.97 -16.92
C ALA A 191 9.23 2.53 -18.34
N THR A 192 8.13 3.06 -18.86
CA THR A 192 8.11 3.70 -20.18
C THR A 192 7.57 5.13 -20.06
N GLU A 193 7.86 5.97 -21.04
CA GLU A 193 7.28 7.31 -21.16
C GLU A 193 6.02 7.32 -22.03
N LYS A 194 5.39 6.16 -22.21
CA LYS A 194 4.11 6.07 -22.88
C LYS A 194 3.02 6.64 -21.99
N VAL A 195 2.41 7.71 -22.45
CA VAL A 195 1.37 8.43 -21.69
C VAL A 195 0.12 7.56 -21.54
N LEU A 196 -0.34 7.47 -20.31
CA LEU A 196 -1.58 6.82 -19.93
C LEU A 196 -2.26 7.68 -18.86
N ASP A 197 -3.45 8.21 -19.16
CA ASP A 197 -4.14 9.18 -18.31
C ASP A 197 -3.24 10.36 -17.92
N ASN A 198 -2.96 10.53 -16.63
CA ASN A 198 -2.15 11.63 -16.09
C ASN A 198 -0.68 11.26 -15.84
N GLY A 199 -0.25 10.07 -16.25
CA GLY A 199 1.09 9.60 -15.98
C GLY A 199 1.66 8.78 -17.13
N PHE A 200 2.73 8.07 -16.83
CA PHE A 200 3.32 7.10 -17.76
C PHE A 200 2.88 5.69 -17.36
N ALA A 201 3.13 4.71 -18.20
CA ALA A 201 2.74 3.34 -17.94
C ALA A 201 3.94 2.41 -17.81
N PRO A 202 3.91 1.47 -16.84
CA PRO A 202 4.81 0.32 -16.85
C PRO A 202 4.26 -0.76 -17.78
N TYR A 203 5.16 -1.50 -18.42
CA TYR A 203 4.83 -2.65 -19.27
C TYR A 203 5.76 -3.82 -18.99
N LEU A 204 5.29 -5.03 -19.30
CA LEU A 204 6.19 -6.17 -19.41
C LEU A 204 6.96 -6.11 -20.74
N ARG A 205 8.26 -6.31 -20.66
CA ARG A 205 9.18 -6.36 -21.79
C ARG A 205 10.21 -7.45 -21.58
N ASP A 206 10.85 -7.87 -22.65
CA ASP A 206 12.00 -8.76 -22.54
C ASP A 206 13.06 -8.11 -21.64
N CYS A 207 13.69 -8.90 -20.79
CA CYS A 207 14.70 -8.40 -19.87
C CYS A 207 15.97 -7.99 -20.64
N THR A 208 16.38 -6.73 -20.48
CA THR A 208 17.50 -6.12 -21.23
C THR A 208 18.61 -5.60 -20.32
N ASN A 209 18.52 -5.87 -19.02
CA ASN A 209 19.47 -5.33 -18.04
C ASN A 209 19.50 -3.79 -17.99
N SER A 210 18.40 -3.15 -18.40
CA SER A 210 18.24 -1.69 -18.38
C SER A 210 17.86 -1.18 -16.99
N ASP A 211 18.29 0.02 -16.66
CA ASP A 211 17.86 0.70 -15.43
C ASP A 211 16.35 0.99 -15.39
N ASN A 212 15.68 1.06 -16.55
CA ASN A 212 14.23 1.19 -16.62
C ASN A 212 13.49 -0.07 -16.12
N GLN A 213 14.20 -1.18 -15.99
CA GLN A 213 13.67 -2.44 -15.47
C GLN A 213 14.08 -2.69 -14.01
N ARG A 214 14.72 -1.71 -13.38
CA ARG A 214 15.18 -1.79 -11.99
C ARG A 214 14.37 -0.88 -11.11
N TRP A 215 13.95 -1.44 -9.96
CA TRP A 215 13.05 -0.81 -9.01
C TRP A 215 13.62 -0.95 -7.62
N PHE A 216 13.34 0.06 -6.79
CA PHE A 216 13.75 0.03 -5.40
C PHE A 216 12.71 0.70 -4.51
N PHE A 217 12.55 0.17 -3.31
CA PHE A 217 11.67 0.76 -2.32
C PHE A 217 12.35 1.91 -1.60
N LYS A 218 11.63 3.00 -1.48
CA LYS A 218 12.02 4.14 -0.66
C LYS A 218 10.95 4.35 0.40
N GLU A 219 11.32 4.12 1.66
CA GLU A 219 10.41 4.17 2.79
C GLU A 219 10.04 5.60 3.19
N ARG A 220 10.99 6.54 3.00
CA ARG A 220 10.81 7.96 3.37
C ARG A 220 11.37 8.87 2.28
N MET A 221 10.76 10.04 2.16
CA MET A 221 11.41 11.15 1.47
C MET A 221 12.58 11.65 2.32
N SER A 222 13.76 11.73 1.74
CA SER A 222 14.94 12.35 2.35
C SER A 222 14.83 13.86 2.21
#